data_22f6489b098c76c5e1f231777c9c68b2
#
_entry.id   22f6489b098c76c5e1f231777c9c68b2
#
_cell.length_a   1.000
_cell.length_b   1.000
_cell.length_c   1.000
_cell.angle_alpha   90.00
_cell.angle_beta   90.00
_cell.angle_gamma   90.00
#
_symmetry.space_group_name_H-M   'P 1'
#
loop_
_entity.id
_entity.type
_entity.pdbx_description
1 polymer ?
#
loop_
_entity_poly.entity_id
_entity_poly.type
_entity_poly.pdbx_seq_one_letter_code
_entity_poly.pdbx_strand_id
1 'polypeptide(L)'
;MEWGTNTPGGLVRRTLASGLVLLAVGVVLLAAGAGSGVASGAAGAGAGVASGAPDSHTALGALRPWGGTEIRSLDPPSASAAAGPASTAPSGTPAGPAPTSGTPPPADQVLSDESTFTRWAYAAATGPIYRQPSSTSGRMARLRWYTEDGFPEVYILLRSHWDSKGHEWIMLRVPKRPNGSTGWVHVEDLDTFHLTHVQIVVNRSRLRMYFFARGRLVWSAPVAVGKSSTPTPAGHFWIRERFKIADPRSGYWPYAFGTSDYSTLTDWPGGGVVGIHGPYHQPQNIPGRVSHGCIRLRTADDAWLARHVGLGTPIRVL
;
A
#
# COMPACT_ATOMS: atom_id res chain seq x y z
N MET A 1 -32.68 -60.07 23.54
CA MET A 1 -31.69 -61.16 23.78
C MET A 1 -30.34 -60.52 23.58
N GLU A 2 -29.83 -59.94 24.62
CA GLU A 2 -28.84 -60.52 25.58
C GLU A 2 -27.48 -60.70 24.92
N TRP A 3 -26.59 -59.94 25.32
CA TRP A 3 -25.52 -59.95 26.35
C TRP A 3 -24.17 -60.38 25.79
N GLY A 4 -23.15 -59.65 26.17
CA GLY A 4 -21.77 -60.09 26.22
C GLY A 4 -20.69 -59.04 26.35
N THR A 5 -20.50 -58.58 27.57
CA THR A 5 -19.35 -57.84 28.09
C THR A 5 -18.03 -58.63 27.98
N ASN A 6 -16.90 -57.98 27.73
CA ASN A 6 -15.72 -58.09 28.63
C ASN A 6 -14.54 -57.20 28.19
N THR A 7 -14.06 -56.37 29.08
CA THR A 7 -12.70 -55.87 29.27
C THR A 7 -11.98 -56.84 30.24
N PRO A 8 -10.62 -56.86 30.46
CA PRO A 8 -9.70 -55.75 30.61
C PRO A 8 -8.20 -56.02 30.25
N GLY A 9 -7.42 -54.98 30.26
CA GLY A 9 -6.11 -55.03 30.89
C GLY A 9 -4.90 -55.05 30.00
N GLY A 10 -4.03 -54.04 30.14
CA GLY A 10 -2.67 -54.09 29.61
C GLY A 10 -1.90 -52.78 29.73
N LEU A 11 -1.59 -52.40 30.95
CA LEU A 11 -0.69 -51.31 31.31
C LEU A 11 0.76 -51.74 30.99
N VAL A 12 1.46 -51.04 30.09
CA VAL A 12 2.93 -51.13 30.00
C VAL A 12 3.50 -49.72 30.05
N ARG A 13 4.04 -49.40 31.23
CA ARG A 13 4.98 -48.29 31.45
C ARG A 13 6.35 -48.68 30.88
N ARG A 14 6.99 -47.77 30.14
CA ARG A 14 8.47 -47.66 30.04
C ARG A 14 8.78 -46.21 29.64
N THR A 15 9.24 -45.49 30.59
CA THR A 15 10.57 -44.97 30.96
C THR A 15 11.22 -44.03 29.95
N LEU A 16 11.47 -42.88 30.51
CA LEU A 16 12.29 -41.71 30.13
C LEU A 16 13.66 -42.10 29.54
N ALA A 17 14.06 -41.35 28.51
CA ALA A 17 15.47 -41.08 28.27
C ALA A 17 15.60 -39.60 27.87
N SER A 18 16.15 -38.86 28.80
CA SER A 18 16.62 -37.46 28.62
C SER A 18 17.86 -37.50 27.73
N GLY A 19 17.83 -36.72 26.67
CA GLY A 19 19.00 -36.42 25.87
C GLY A 19 19.23 -34.91 25.82
N LEU A 20 20.03 -34.44 26.76
CA LEU A 20 20.54 -33.06 26.84
C LEU A 20 21.70 -32.96 25.84
N VAL A 21 21.61 -32.13 24.82
CA VAL A 21 22.76 -31.72 24.02
C VAL A 21 22.95 -30.21 24.18
N LEU A 22 23.92 -29.90 25.02
CA LEU A 22 24.58 -28.59 25.08
C LEU A 22 25.55 -28.49 23.90
N LEU A 23 25.52 -27.42 23.14
CA LEU A 23 26.62 -26.98 22.30
C LEU A 23 26.69 -25.46 22.27
N ALA A 24 27.61 -25.01 23.05
CA ALA A 24 28.71 -24.07 22.91
C ALA A 24 28.47 -22.78 22.08
N VAL A 25 28.55 -21.74 22.84
CA VAL A 25 28.78 -20.34 22.47
C VAL A 25 30.21 -20.20 21.89
N GLY A 26 30.30 -19.70 20.68
CA GLY A 26 31.55 -19.24 20.10
C GLY A 26 31.51 -17.70 19.94
N VAL A 27 32.07 -17.01 20.94
CA VAL A 27 32.40 -15.58 20.88
C VAL A 27 33.73 -15.45 20.16
N VAL A 28 33.74 -14.74 19.03
CA VAL A 28 34.98 -14.22 18.44
C VAL A 28 34.97 -12.71 18.57
N LEU A 29 35.71 -12.22 19.56
CA LEU A 29 36.20 -10.86 19.61
C LEU A 29 37.40 -10.76 18.67
N LEU A 30 37.43 -9.74 17.81
CA LEU A 30 38.66 -9.24 17.22
C LEU A 30 38.73 -7.73 17.34
N ALA A 31 39.85 -7.30 17.88
CA ALA A 31 40.17 -5.99 18.40
C ALA A 31 40.58 -4.98 17.33
N ALA A 32 40.30 -3.74 17.66
CA ALA A 32 41.00 -2.46 17.44
C ALA A 32 42.19 -2.41 16.50
N GLY A 33 42.11 -1.45 15.57
CA GLY A 33 43.23 -0.85 14.88
C GLY A 33 43.00 0.66 14.77
N ALA A 34 43.68 1.46 15.62
CA ALA A 34 43.75 2.90 15.60
C ALA A 34 44.70 3.36 14.52
N GLY A 35 44.31 4.36 13.76
CA GLY A 35 45.18 5.05 12.82
C GLY A 35 44.84 6.55 12.76
N SER A 36 45.62 7.33 13.49
CA SER A 36 45.58 8.80 13.53
C SER A 36 46.18 9.38 12.26
N GLY A 37 45.54 10.35 11.65
CA GLY A 37 46.10 11.16 10.59
C GLY A 37 45.50 12.58 10.62
N VAL A 38 46.24 13.49 11.19
CA VAL A 38 45.93 14.92 11.25
C VAL A 38 46.51 15.57 10.00
N ALA A 39 45.74 16.38 9.30
CA ALA A 39 46.27 17.42 8.42
C ALA A 39 45.31 18.61 8.33
N SER A 40 45.80 19.70 8.78
CA SER A 40 45.32 21.09 8.73
C SER A 40 45.31 21.63 7.31
N GLY A 41 44.37 22.53 7.01
CA GLY A 41 44.44 23.35 5.81
C GLY A 41 43.28 24.34 5.73
N ALA A 42 43.64 25.63 5.81
CA ALA A 42 42.76 26.76 6.05
C ALA A 42 42.03 27.33 4.82
N ALA A 43 40.89 27.98 5.14
CA ALA A 43 40.33 29.25 4.66
C ALA A 43 40.11 29.49 3.15
N GLY A 44 38.87 29.83 2.82
CA GLY A 44 38.48 30.54 1.61
C GLY A 44 37.00 30.89 1.63
N ALA A 45 36.67 32.15 1.96
CA ALA A 45 35.32 32.69 1.96
C ALA A 45 34.87 32.97 0.52
N GLY A 46 33.61 32.66 0.22
CA GLY A 46 32.92 33.04 -1.00
C GLY A 46 31.42 32.88 -0.85
N ALA A 47 30.73 34.00 -0.59
CA ALA A 47 29.26 34.04 -0.58
C ALA A 47 28.76 33.98 -2.00
N GLY A 48 27.86 33.04 -2.27
CA GLY A 48 27.08 32.97 -3.49
C GLY A 48 25.71 32.34 -3.16
N VAL A 49 24.69 33.22 -3.01
CA VAL A 49 23.30 32.78 -2.86
C VAL A 49 22.82 32.38 -4.24
N ALA A 50 22.65 31.08 -4.49
CA ALA A 50 21.89 30.56 -5.62
C ALA A 50 20.78 29.72 -5.06
N SER A 51 19.56 30.26 -5.15
CA SER A 51 18.31 29.51 -4.95
C SER A 51 18.09 28.58 -6.14
N GLY A 52 18.52 27.32 -5.99
CA GLY A 52 18.20 26.23 -6.90
C GLY A 52 17.29 25.26 -6.15
N ALA A 53 16.07 25.06 -6.67
CA ALA A 53 15.25 23.96 -6.25
C ALA A 53 16.02 22.64 -6.48
N PRO A 54 15.98 21.66 -5.56
CA PRO A 54 16.67 20.41 -5.75
C PRO A 54 15.97 19.60 -6.85
N ASP A 55 16.77 19.24 -7.86
CA ASP A 55 16.37 18.30 -8.91
C ASP A 55 15.89 16.99 -8.30
N SER A 56 14.65 16.62 -8.62
CA SER A 56 13.90 15.50 -8.07
C SER A 56 14.40 14.10 -8.51
N HIS A 57 15.58 13.98 -9.08
CA HIS A 57 16.08 12.74 -9.67
C HIS A 57 17.10 11.94 -8.83
N THR A 58 17.44 12.36 -7.61
CA THR A 58 18.49 11.69 -6.84
C THR A 58 18.01 11.02 -5.55
N ALA A 59 16.70 10.93 -5.29
CA ALA A 59 16.16 10.35 -4.05
C ALA A 59 15.85 8.84 -4.13
N LEU A 60 16.27 8.14 -5.17
CA LEU A 60 16.00 6.69 -5.35
C LEU A 60 16.99 5.76 -4.62
N GLY A 61 17.79 6.30 -3.69
CA GLY A 61 18.90 5.54 -3.08
C GLY A 61 18.70 5.00 -1.68
N ALA A 62 17.62 5.30 -0.99
CA ALA A 62 17.46 4.89 0.40
C ALA A 62 16.09 4.29 0.67
N LEU A 63 16.11 3.05 1.11
CA LEU A 63 15.04 2.18 1.57
C LEU A 63 14.55 1.18 0.50
N ARG A 64 15.14 0.00 0.53
CA ARG A 64 14.68 -1.17 -0.23
C ARG A 64 13.94 -2.13 0.71
N PRO A 65 12.63 -1.96 0.95
CA PRO A 65 11.89 -2.84 1.85
C PRO A 65 11.74 -4.26 1.31
N TRP A 66 11.93 -4.43 0.01
CA TRP A 66 11.79 -5.71 -0.71
C TRP A 66 13.11 -6.45 -0.94
N GLY A 67 14.07 -6.35 -0.02
CA GLY A 67 15.24 -7.24 0.02
C GLY A 67 16.31 -6.99 -1.03
N GLY A 68 16.58 -5.76 -1.40
CA GLY A 68 17.75 -5.42 -2.26
C GLY A 68 17.64 -5.81 -3.73
N THR A 69 16.50 -6.33 -4.17
CA THR A 69 16.23 -6.75 -5.55
C THR A 69 15.97 -5.53 -6.43
N GLU A 70 16.43 -5.54 -7.67
CA GLU A 70 16.07 -4.51 -8.66
C GLU A 70 14.56 -4.54 -8.88
N ILE A 71 13.89 -3.44 -8.52
CA ILE A 71 12.45 -3.25 -8.63
C ILE A 71 12.19 -2.19 -9.68
N ARG A 72 11.34 -2.51 -10.65
CA ARG A 72 10.86 -1.55 -11.66
C ARG A 72 9.36 -1.36 -11.48
N SER A 73 8.94 -0.09 -11.32
CA SER A 73 7.51 0.25 -11.37
C SER A 73 6.93 -0.14 -12.72
N LEU A 74 5.72 -0.69 -12.70
CA LEU A 74 4.96 -0.99 -13.91
C LEU A 74 4.13 0.20 -14.41
N ASP A 75 4.02 1.23 -13.58
CA ASP A 75 3.25 2.42 -13.89
C ASP A 75 4.20 3.51 -14.39
N PRO A 76 3.85 4.23 -15.48
CA PRO A 76 4.64 5.37 -15.92
C PRO A 76 4.66 6.41 -14.79
N PRO A 77 5.76 7.15 -14.63
CA PRO A 77 5.76 8.30 -13.74
C PRO A 77 4.61 9.21 -14.17
N SER A 78 3.78 9.63 -13.22
CA SER A 78 2.79 10.67 -13.47
C SER A 78 3.50 11.81 -14.18
N ALA A 79 3.04 12.18 -15.37
CA ALA A 79 3.57 13.32 -16.09
C ALA A 79 3.20 14.57 -15.27
N SER A 80 4.04 14.89 -14.28
CA SER A 80 3.98 16.14 -13.57
C SER A 80 4.29 17.23 -14.58
N ALA A 81 3.26 17.99 -14.93
CA ALA A 81 3.27 19.35 -15.45
C ALA A 81 4.61 19.79 -16.06
N ALA A 82 4.78 19.56 -17.35
CA ALA A 82 5.59 20.46 -18.13
C ALA A 82 4.94 21.85 -18.01
N ALA A 83 5.63 22.75 -17.33
CA ALA A 83 5.24 24.16 -17.27
C ALA A 83 5.14 24.68 -18.70
N GLY A 84 3.94 24.83 -19.19
CA GLY A 84 3.67 25.55 -20.44
C GLY A 84 4.08 27.01 -20.27
N PRO A 85 4.49 27.67 -21.37
CA PRO A 85 4.93 29.06 -21.31
C PRO A 85 3.80 29.94 -20.78
N ALA A 86 4.12 30.83 -19.83
CA ALA A 86 3.24 31.82 -19.29
C ALA A 86 2.55 32.62 -20.40
N SER A 87 1.27 32.38 -20.60
CA SER A 87 0.41 33.23 -21.42
C SER A 87 0.15 34.49 -20.63
N THR A 88 0.69 35.62 -21.11
CA THR A 88 0.38 36.97 -20.62
C THR A 88 -1.09 37.25 -20.89
N ALA A 89 -1.90 37.20 -19.84
CA ALA A 89 -3.30 37.64 -19.90
C ALA A 89 -3.37 39.17 -19.98
N PRO A 90 -4.21 39.75 -20.87
CA PRO A 90 -4.47 41.16 -20.85
C PRO A 90 -5.31 41.58 -19.63
N SER A 91 -4.83 42.56 -18.91
CA SER A 91 -5.56 43.21 -17.83
C SER A 91 -6.82 43.90 -18.34
N GLY A 92 -7.93 43.69 -17.66
CA GLY A 92 -9.06 44.59 -17.70
C GLY A 92 -10.36 43.99 -18.24
N THR A 93 -11.15 43.38 -17.34
CA THR A 93 -12.61 43.31 -17.52
C THR A 93 -13.27 43.78 -16.22
N PRO A 94 -14.25 44.69 -16.30
CA PRO A 94 -14.92 45.23 -15.12
C PRO A 94 -15.70 44.16 -14.39
N ALA A 95 -15.69 44.23 -13.05
CA ALA A 95 -16.47 43.37 -12.17
C ALA A 95 -17.94 43.32 -12.62
N GLY A 96 -18.33 42.14 -13.10
CA GLY A 96 -19.72 41.80 -13.30
C GLY A 96 -20.46 41.79 -11.96
N PRO A 97 -21.78 42.03 -11.95
CA PRO A 97 -22.58 42.03 -10.73
C PRO A 97 -22.43 40.70 -9.99
N ALA A 98 -22.33 40.79 -8.66
CA ALA A 98 -22.30 39.63 -7.79
C ALA A 98 -23.44 38.65 -8.15
N PRO A 99 -23.21 37.33 -8.18
CA PRO A 99 -24.26 36.37 -8.48
C PRO A 99 -25.31 36.46 -7.37
N THR A 100 -26.46 37.00 -7.72
CA THR A 100 -27.64 36.95 -6.89
C THR A 100 -28.28 35.58 -7.00
N SER A 101 -28.55 35.00 -5.82
CA SER A 101 -29.50 33.91 -5.59
C SER A 101 -29.12 32.51 -6.00
N GLY A 102 -28.44 31.79 -5.14
CA GLY A 102 -28.91 30.53 -4.60
C GLY A 102 -29.30 29.41 -5.55
N THR A 103 -28.41 29.06 -6.53
CA THR A 103 -28.45 27.65 -6.99
C THR A 103 -28.06 26.78 -5.79
N PRO A 104 -28.93 25.85 -5.39
CA PRO A 104 -28.56 24.94 -4.31
C PRO A 104 -27.25 24.22 -4.67
N PRO A 105 -26.38 23.94 -3.69
CA PRO A 105 -25.14 23.20 -3.96
C PRO A 105 -25.47 21.87 -4.64
N PRO A 106 -24.60 21.38 -5.53
CA PRO A 106 -24.79 20.06 -6.13
C PRO A 106 -25.00 18.99 -5.06
N ALA A 107 -25.85 18.01 -5.37
CA ALA A 107 -26.10 16.91 -4.45
C ALA A 107 -24.81 16.06 -4.28
N ASP A 108 -24.64 15.46 -3.11
CA ASP A 108 -23.59 14.50 -2.83
C ASP A 108 -23.58 13.39 -3.87
N GLN A 109 -22.40 13.03 -4.34
CA GLN A 109 -22.22 11.99 -5.36
C GLN A 109 -21.42 10.83 -4.82
N VAL A 110 -21.81 9.60 -5.19
CA VAL A 110 -21.01 8.39 -4.98
C VAL A 110 -19.93 8.34 -6.06
N LEU A 111 -18.67 8.36 -5.65
CA LEU A 111 -17.50 8.31 -6.54
C LEU A 111 -16.99 6.90 -6.75
N SER A 112 -17.24 5.99 -5.80
CA SER A 112 -16.86 4.57 -5.88
C SER A 112 -17.83 3.71 -5.09
N ASP A 113 -18.21 2.58 -5.67
CA ASP A 113 -18.89 1.47 -4.97
C ASP A 113 -17.90 0.36 -4.58
N GLU A 114 -16.64 0.48 -5.02
CA GLU A 114 -15.53 -0.45 -4.81
C GLU A 114 -15.81 -1.89 -5.30
N SER A 115 -16.78 -2.06 -6.18
CA SER A 115 -17.17 -3.35 -6.73
C SER A 115 -17.34 -3.33 -8.25
N THR A 116 -18.06 -2.36 -8.78
CA THR A 116 -18.29 -2.22 -10.23
C THR A 116 -17.54 -1.03 -10.84
N PHE A 117 -17.32 -0.01 -10.03
CA PHE A 117 -16.50 1.15 -10.41
C PHE A 117 -15.80 1.74 -9.18
N THR A 118 -14.60 2.23 -9.40
CA THR A 118 -13.79 2.86 -8.36
C THR A 118 -13.01 4.01 -8.95
N ARG A 119 -13.17 5.22 -8.38
CA ARG A 119 -12.34 6.37 -8.69
C ARG A 119 -11.20 6.47 -7.71
N TRP A 120 -10.06 6.88 -8.22
CA TRP A 120 -8.86 7.12 -7.43
C TRP A 120 -8.10 8.31 -7.98
N ALA A 121 -7.23 8.90 -7.16
CA ALA A 121 -6.39 10.02 -7.54
C ALA A 121 -5.05 9.99 -6.81
N TYR A 122 -4.09 10.73 -7.35
CA TYR A 122 -2.88 11.12 -6.63
C TYR A 122 -3.18 12.39 -5.81
N ALA A 123 -2.31 12.70 -4.85
CA ALA A 123 -2.33 13.99 -4.19
C ALA A 123 -1.74 15.07 -5.12
N ALA A 124 -2.43 16.20 -5.30
CA ALA A 124 -1.89 17.41 -5.92
C ALA A 124 -1.16 18.28 -4.89
N ALA A 125 -1.52 18.17 -3.60
CA ALA A 125 -0.90 18.89 -2.51
C ALA A 125 -0.84 18.04 -1.25
N THR A 126 0.03 18.39 -0.30
CA THR A 126 0.11 17.74 1.02
C THR A 126 -0.85 18.39 2.02
N GLY A 127 -2.14 18.48 1.66
CA GLY A 127 -3.20 19.06 2.47
C GLY A 127 -3.56 18.21 3.71
N PRO A 128 -4.28 18.80 4.67
CA PRO A 128 -4.81 18.06 5.82
C PRO A 128 -5.97 17.15 5.41
N ILE A 129 -6.07 15.98 6.02
CA ILE A 129 -7.24 15.10 5.95
C ILE A 129 -8.05 15.31 7.21
N TYR A 130 -9.32 15.62 7.05
CA TYR A 130 -10.26 15.97 8.13
C TYR A 130 -11.22 14.81 8.44
N ARG A 131 -11.79 14.83 9.66
CA ARG A 131 -12.78 13.81 10.07
C ARG A 131 -14.15 14.02 9.43
N GLN A 132 -14.51 15.27 9.15
CA GLN A 132 -15.76 15.69 8.52
C GLN A 132 -15.46 16.68 7.38
N PRO A 133 -16.38 16.92 6.44
CA PRO A 133 -16.19 17.89 5.35
C PRO A 133 -16.27 19.33 5.87
N SER A 134 -15.31 19.68 6.70
CA SER A 134 -15.19 21.00 7.32
C SER A 134 -13.76 21.24 7.79
N SER A 135 -13.19 22.41 7.46
CA SER A 135 -11.87 22.84 7.91
C SER A 135 -11.77 23.08 9.42
N THR A 136 -12.91 23.20 10.12
CA THR A 136 -12.99 23.31 11.58
C THR A 136 -13.07 21.96 12.29
N SER A 137 -13.26 20.86 11.55
CA SER A 137 -13.26 19.52 12.14
C SER A 137 -11.83 19.06 12.48
N GLY A 138 -11.74 18.06 13.34
CA GLY A 138 -10.43 17.52 13.75
C GLY A 138 -9.66 16.93 12.55
N ARG A 139 -8.39 17.30 12.42
CA ARG A 139 -7.46 16.67 11.48
C ARG A 139 -7.13 15.26 11.93
N MET A 140 -7.04 14.32 10.99
CA MET A 140 -6.72 12.93 11.30
C MET A 140 -5.45 12.42 10.62
N ALA A 141 -5.04 13.07 9.53
CA ALA A 141 -3.84 12.76 8.75
C ALA A 141 -3.47 13.94 7.82
N ARG A 142 -2.49 13.73 6.96
CA ARG A 142 -2.16 14.59 5.83
C ARG A 142 -2.09 13.76 4.56
N LEU A 143 -2.43 14.32 3.42
CA LEU A 143 -2.10 13.75 2.12
C LEU A 143 -0.57 13.65 1.99
N ARG A 144 -0.12 12.59 1.38
CA ARG A 144 1.29 12.33 1.07
C ARG A 144 1.44 12.22 -0.43
N TRP A 145 2.55 12.70 -0.96
CA TRP A 145 2.86 12.48 -2.37
C TRP A 145 3.41 11.09 -2.64
N TYR A 146 4.02 10.46 -1.63
CA TYR A 146 4.72 9.19 -1.80
C TYR A 146 4.31 8.18 -0.74
N THR A 147 4.32 6.92 -1.15
CA THR A 147 4.20 5.77 -0.27
C THR A 147 5.46 5.59 0.59
N GLU A 148 5.46 4.60 1.46
CA GLU A 148 6.61 4.22 2.28
C GLU A 148 7.81 3.78 1.42
N ASP A 149 7.57 3.31 0.19
CA ASP A 149 8.56 2.81 -0.76
C ASP A 149 8.99 3.87 -1.79
N GLY A 150 8.47 5.10 -1.66
CA GLY A 150 8.84 6.24 -2.50
C GLY A 150 8.10 6.32 -3.84
N PHE A 151 7.00 5.61 -4.01
CA PHE A 151 6.14 5.70 -5.20
C PHE A 151 5.01 6.69 -4.99
N PRO A 152 4.42 7.26 -6.06
CA PRO A 152 3.29 8.16 -5.92
C PRO A 152 2.14 7.53 -5.13
N GLU A 153 1.66 8.24 -4.10
CA GLU A 153 0.59 7.73 -3.23
C GLU A 153 -0.78 7.79 -3.93
N VAL A 154 -1.54 6.72 -3.81
CA VAL A 154 -2.85 6.53 -4.44
C VAL A 154 -3.96 6.54 -3.41
N TYR A 155 -4.99 7.34 -3.62
CA TYR A 155 -6.17 7.45 -2.75
C TYR A 155 -7.43 7.00 -3.45
N ILE A 156 -8.22 6.12 -2.82
CA ILE A 156 -9.57 5.78 -3.31
C ILE A 156 -10.55 6.86 -2.89
N LEU A 157 -11.33 7.35 -3.85
CA LEU A 157 -12.34 8.40 -3.68
C LEU A 157 -13.71 7.76 -3.51
N LEU A 158 -14.39 8.03 -2.39
CA LEU A 158 -15.64 7.36 -2.04
C LEU A 158 -16.88 8.17 -2.41
N ARG A 159 -16.90 9.44 -2.05
CA ARG A 159 -18.01 10.37 -2.36
C ARG A 159 -17.55 11.81 -2.39
N SER A 160 -18.30 12.67 -3.07
CA SER A 160 -18.18 14.12 -2.94
C SER A 160 -19.28 14.68 -2.02
N HIS A 161 -19.00 15.85 -1.45
CA HIS A 161 -19.91 16.66 -0.65
C HIS A 161 -19.62 18.14 -0.88
N TRP A 162 -20.66 18.94 -1.01
CA TRP A 162 -20.56 20.40 -1.12
C TRP A 162 -20.96 21.04 0.20
N ASP A 163 -20.08 21.86 0.77
CA ASP A 163 -20.41 22.59 1.98
C ASP A 163 -21.30 23.83 1.66
N SER A 164 -21.84 24.46 2.71
CA SER A 164 -22.71 25.66 2.56
C SER A 164 -21.99 26.88 2.00
N LYS A 165 -20.67 26.84 1.87
CA LYS A 165 -19.84 27.91 1.28
C LYS A 165 -19.52 27.64 -0.19
N GLY A 166 -19.95 26.49 -0.74
CA GLY A 166 -19.69 26.09 -2.11
C GLY A 166 -18.34 25.43 -2.34
N HIS A 167 -17.66 24.94 -1.28
CA HIS A 167 -16.45 24.14 -1.44
C HIS A 167 -16.81 22.66 -1.63
N GLU A 168 -16.16 22.02 -2.59
CA GLU A 168 -16.28 20.59 -2.79
C GLU A 168 -15.29 19.83 -1.92
N TRP A 169 -15.80 18.85 -1.19
CA TRP A 169 -15.06 17.94 -0.33
C TRP A 169 -15.12 16.52 -0.88
N ILE A 170 -14.00 15.83 -0.83
CA ILE A 170 -13.91 14.44 -1.26
C ILE A 170 -13.63 13.56 -0.04
N MET A 171 -14.52 12.60 0.21
CA MET A 171 -14.25 11.53 1.16
C MET A 171 -13.37 10.48 0.50
N LEU A 172 -12.25 10.16 1.12
CA LEU A 172 -11.30 9.18 0.60
C LEU A 172 -10.89 8.14 1.66
N ARG A 173 -10.36 7.02 1.19
CA ARG A 173 -9.68 6.06 2.05
C ARG A 173 -8.28 6.52 2.35
N VAL A 174 -7.87 6.40 3.61
CA VAL A 174 -6.56 6.85 4.10
C VAL A 174 -5.69 5.63 4.38
N PRO A 175 -4.52 5.48 3.71
CA PRO A 175 -3.61 4.36 3.93
C PRO A 175 -2.83 4.57 5.24
N LYS A 176 -3.42 4.16 6.34
CA LYS A 176 -2.84 4.27 7.70
C LYS A 176 -3.46 3.25 8.65
N ARG A 177 -2.80 3.08 9.81
CA ARG A 177 -3.40 2.38 10.96
C ARG A 177 -4.33 3.32 11.75
N PRO A 178 -5.48 2.83 12.22
CA PRO A 178 -6.03 1.52 11.94
C PRO A 178 -6.47 1.39 10.47
N ASN A 179 -6.39 0.17 9.92
CA ASN A 179 -6.86 -0.16 8.58
C ASN A 179 -8.33 0.25 8.40
N GLY A 180 -8.72 0.63 7.16
CA GLY A 180 -10.08 1.05 6.85
C GLY A 180 -10.41 2.51 7.20
N SER A 181 -9.41 3.30 7.62
CA SER A 181 -9.59 4.73 7.90
C SER A 181 -10.10 5.49 6.66
N THR A 182 -11.03 6.43 6.88
CA THR A 182 -11.53 7.36 5.85
C THR A 182 -11.46 8.78 6.37
N GLY A 183 -11.38 9.76 5.47
CA GLY A 183 -11.38 11.17 5.83
C GLY A 183 -11.72 12.06 4.64
N TRP A 184 -11.79 13.36 4.88
CA TRP A 184 -12.22 14.34 3.92
C TRP A 184 -11.09 15.30 3.57
N VAL A 185 -10.97 15.63 2.30
CA VAL A 185 -10.03 16.62 1.76
C VAL A 185 -10.79 17.59 0.84
N HIS A 186 -10.22 18.75 0.56
CA HIS A 186 -10.70 19.58 -0.51
C HIS A 186 -10.41 18.96 -1.88
N VAL A 187 -11.29 19.14 -2.85
CA VAL A 187 -11.10 18.56 -4.20
C VAL A 187 -9.82 19.07 -4.86
N GLU A 188 -9.44 20.32 -4.64
CA GLU A 188 -8.24 20.96 -5.16
C GLU A 188 -6.91 20.36 -4.62
N ASP A 189 -6.97 19.60 -3.53
CA ASP A 189 -5.81 18.86 -3.00
C ASP A 189 -5.54 17.56 -3.76
N LEU A 190 -6.40 17.18 -4.70
CA LEU A 190 -6.33 15.96 -5.50
C LEU A 190 -6.05 16.26 -6.96
N ASP A 191 -5.28 15.41 -7.60
CA ASP A 191 -5.03 15.43 -9.04
C ASP A 191 -6.22 14.81 -9.80
N THR A 192 -6.11 14.70 -11.12
CA THR A 192 -7.12 14.12 -12.03
C THR A 192 -7.65 12.78 -11.49
N PHE A 193 -8.96 12.62 -11.54
CA PHE A 193 -9.63 11.40 -11.12
C PHE A 193 -9.50 10.32 -12.19
N HIS A 194 -8.93 9.19 -11.81
CA HIS A 194 -8.87 7.99 -12.62
C HIS A 194 -10.04 7.06 -12.28
N LEU A 195 -10.37 6.16 -13.21
CA LEU A 195 -11.49 5.22 -13.06
C LEU A 195 -11.05 3.80 -13.36
N THR A 196 -11.40 2.87 -12.48
CA THR A 196 -11.26 1.42 -12.74
C THR A 196 -12.61 0.71 -12.57
N HIS A 197 -12.78 -0.38 -13.31
CA HIS A 197 -13.96 -1.25 -13.25
C HIS A 197 -13.63 -2.69 -12.83
N VAL A 198 -12.50 -2.86 -12.15
CA VAL A 198 -12.07 -4.17 -11.66
C VAL A 198 -12.03 -4.19 -10.14
N GLN A 199 -12.17 -5.38 -9.57
CA GLN A 199 -12.10 -5.61 -8.14
C GLN A 199 -11.38 -6.94 -7.86
N ILE A 200 -10.60 -6.99 -6.80
CA ILE A 200 -10.07 -8.21 -6.20
C ILE A 200 -10.88 -8.55 -4.94
N VAL A 201 -11.29 -9.81 -4.80
CA VAL A 201 -11.84 -10.33 -3.55
C VAL A 201 -10.97 -11.48 -3.08
N VAL A 202 -10.43 -11.39 -1.86
CA VAL A 202 -9.65 -12.44 -1.22
C VAL A 202 -10.48 -13.08 -0.12
N ASN A 203 -10.86 -14.33 -0.32
CA ASN A 203 -11.54 -15.11 0.70
C ASN A 203 -10.53 -15.94 1.49
N ARG A 204 -10.20 -15.48 2.71
CA ARG A 204 -9.21 -16.11 3.58
C ARG A 204 -9.64 -17.50 4.08
N SER A 205 -10.94 -17.75 4.23
CA SER A 205 -11.43 -19.06 4.68
C SER A 205 -11.34 -20.09 3.56
N ARG A 206 -11.62 -19.69 2.31
CA ARG A 206 -11.52 -20.53 1.12
C ARG A 206 -10.13 -20.58 0.53
N LEU A 207 -9.17 -19.77 1.02
CA LEU A 207 -7.82 -19.63 0.49
C LEU A 207 -7.82 -19.36 -1.01
N ARG A 208 -8.68 -18.41 -1.43
CA ARG A 208 -8.90 -18.14 -2.84
C ARG A 208 -9.04 -16.66 -3.12
N MET A 209 -8.43 -16.22 -4.19
CA MET A 209 -8.60 -14.90 -4.79
C MET A 209 -9.54 -14.99 -5.96
N TYR A 210 -10.38 -13.97 -6.09
CA TYR A 210 -11.31 -13.78 -7.19
C TYR A 210 -11.05 -12.41 -7.81
N PHE A 211 -11.07 -12.34 -9.13
CA PHE A 211 -10.97 -11.10 -9.89
C PHE A 211 -12.28 -10.86 -10.64
N PHE A 212 -12.84 -9.69 -10.43
CA PHE A 212 -14.07 -9.25 -11.08
C PHE A 212 -13.76 -8.10 -12.04
N ALA A 213 -14.41 -8.07 -13.18
CA ALA A 213 -14.45 -6.95 -14.10
C ALA A 213 -15.90 -6.54 -14.33
N ARG A 214 -16.24 -5.28 -14.07
CA ARG A 214 -17.60 -4.74 -14.16
C ARG A 214 -18.63 -5.60 -13.40
N GLY A 215 -18.28 -6.00 -12.18
CA GLY A 215 -19.10 -6.85 -11.31
C GLY A 215 -19.20 -8.32 -11.72
N ARG A 216 -18.57 -8.75 -12.81
CA ARG A 216 -18.60 -10.15 -13.27
C ARG A 216 -17.31 -10.87 -12.90
N LEU A 217 -17.41 -12.08 -12.36
CA LEU A 217 -16.25 -12.93 -12.10
C LEU A 217 -15.59 -13.32 -13.42
N VAL A 218 -14.29 -12.99 -13.54
CA VAL A 218 -13.48 -13.26 -14.72
C VAL A 218 -12.44 -14.34 -14.45
N TRP A 219 -11.87 -14.34 -13.24
CA TRP A 219 -10.78 -15.25 -12.90
C TRP A 219 -10.74 -15.53 -11.39
N SER A 220 -10.18 -16.67 -11.05
CA SER A 220 -9.88 -16.99 -9.65
C SER A 220 -8.70 -17.93 -9.54
N ALA A 221 -7.93 -17.81 -8.44
CA ALA A 221 -6.80 -18.66 -8.14
C ALA A 221 -6.71 -19.01 -6.65
N PRO A 222 -6.09 -20.15 -6.30
CA PRO A 222 -5.74 -20.44 -4.93
C PRO A 222 -4.65 -19.47 -4.44
N VAL A 223 -4.72 -19.11 -3.16
CA VAL A 223 -3.73 -18.20 -2.52
C VAL A 223 -3.20 -18.79 -1.23
N ALA A 224 -1.99 -18.37 -0.85
CA ALA A 224 -1.59 -18.47 0.54
C ALA A 224 -1.75 -17.09 1.20
N VAL A 225 -2.17 -17.11 2.46
CA VAL A 225 -2.46 -15.93 3.29
C VAL A 225 -1.67 -15.99 4.60
N GLY A 226 -1.81 -14.97 5.42
CA GLY A 226 -1.20 -14.90 6.74
C GLY A 226 -1.59 -16.07 7.64
N LYS A 227 -0.61 -16.58 8.40
CA LYS A 227 -0.81 -17.57 9.46
C LYS A 227 -1.63 -16.97 10.61
N SER A 228 -2.09 -17.79 11.54
CA SER A 228 -2.97 -17.35 12.65
C SER A 228 -2.37 -16.25 13.52
N SER A 229 -1.05 -16.28 13.75
CA SER A 229 -0.33 -15.28 14.55
C SER A 229 -0.11 -13.95 13.82
N THR A 230 -0.15 -13.95 12.49
CA THR A 230 0.01 -12.76 11.63
C THR A 230 -0.96 -12.83 10.46
N PRO A 231 -2.28 -12.72 10.71
CA PRO A 231 -3.28 -12.92 9.69
C PRO A 231 -3.24 -11.80 8.64
N THR A 232 -3.60 -12.13 7.41
CA THR A 232 -3.95 -11.11 6.42
C THR A 232 -5.14 -10.32 6.95
N PRO A 233 -5.07 -8.99 7.07
CA PRO A 233 -6.18 -8.19 7.60
C PRO A 233 -7.45 -8.33 6.76
N ALA A 234 -8.62 -8.29 7.41
CA ALA A 234 -9.90 -8.18 6.72
C ALA A 234 -10.25 -6.72 6.48
N GLY A 235 -10.97 -6.44 5.39
CA GLY A 235 -11.41 -5.07 5.13
C GLY A 235 -11.43 -4.70 3.66
N HIS A 236 -11.43 -3.39 3.42
CA HIS A 236 -11.39 -2.78 2.11
C HIS A 236 -10.07 -2.05 1.92
N PHE A 237 -9.34 -2.46 0.89
CA PHE A 237 -8.01 -1.99 0.56
C PHE A 237 -7.90 -1.73 -0.94
N TRP A 238 -6.72 -1.33 -1.42
CA TRP A 238 -6.48 -1.12 -2.84
C TRP A 238 -5.00 -1.32 -3.18
N ILE A 239 -4.70 -1.49 -4.48
CA ILE A 239 -3.34 -1.53 -5.00
C ILE A 239 -2.79 -0.10 -5.02
N ARG A 240 -1.70 0.14 -4.31
CA ARG A 240 -0.97 1.42 -4.27
C ARG A 240 0.29 1.40 -5.12
N GLU A 241 0.88 0.21 -5.29
CA GLU A 241 2.17 0.02 -5.93
C GLU A 241 2.16 -1.23 -6.78
N ARG A 242 2.93 -1.21 -7.87
CA ARG A 242 3.07 -2.34 -8.76
C ARG A 242 4.53 -2.47 -9.18
N PHE A 243 5.11 -3.66 -8.97
CA PHE A 243 6.52 -3.93 -9.25
C PHE A 243 6.69 -5.12 -10.16
N LYS A 244 7.64 -5.00 -11.09
CA LYS A 244 8.26 -6.15 -11.75
C LYS A 244 9.54 -6.48 -11.00
N ILE A 245 9.66 -7.72 -10.53
CA ILE A 245 10.83 -8.22 -9.82
C ILE A 245 11.77 -8.84 -10.86
N ALA A 246 12.97 -8.25 -11.02
CA ALA A 246 13.92 -8.69 -12.05
C ALA A 246 14.63 -9.99 -11.68
N ASP A 247 14.98 -10.17 -10.40
CA ASP A 247 15.72 -11.35 -9.94
C ASP A 247 14.78 -12.55 -9.67
N PRO A 248 14.86 -13.64 -10.45
CA PRO A 248 14.07 -14.84 -10.19
C PRO A 248 14.36 -15.53 -8.85
N ARG A 249 15.49 -15.20 -8.21
CA ARG A 249 15.85 -15.71 -6.87
C ARG A 249 15.15 -14.94 -5.76
N SER A 250 14.48 -13.83 -6.06
CA SER A 250 13.67 -13.10 -5.08
C SER A 250 12.44 -13.92 -4.68
N GLY A 251 12.15 -13.99 -3.40
CA GLY A 251 10.90 -14.59 -2.91
C GLY A 251 9.63 -13.90 -3.43
N TYR A 252 9.74 -12.69 -3.91
CA TYR A 252 8.62 -11.90 -4.45
C TYR A 252 8.41 -12.05 -5.97
N TRP A 253 9.33 -12.74 -6.66
CA TRP A 253 9.27 -12.91 -8.11
C TRP A 253 7.99 -13.64 -8.56
N PRO A 254 7.33 -13.28 -9.72
CA PRO A 254 7.81 -12.32 -10.74
C PRO A 254 7.28 -10.89 -10.59
N TYR A 255 6.21 -10.68 -9.82
CA TYR A 255 5.60 -9.38 -9.58
C TYR A 255 5.27 -9.22 -8.11
N ALA A 256 5.18 -7.98 -7.67
CA ALA A 256 4.69 -7.64 -6.35
C ALA A 256 3.79 -6.40 -6.42
N PHE A 257 2.81 -6.34 -5.54
CA PHE A 257 1.85 -5.25 -5.43
C PHE A 257 1.82 -4.81 -3.96
N GLY A 258 2.17 -3.55 -3.71
CA GLY A 258 1.95 -2.93 -2.41
C GLY A 258 0.49 -2.55 -2.26
N THR A 259 -0.10 -2.88 -1.12
CA THR A 259 -1.50 -2.57 -0.84
C THR A 259 -1.63 -1.49 0.24
N SER A 260 -2.84 -1.05 0.52
CA SER A 260 -3.12 -0.03 1.53
C SER A 260 -3.34 -0.58 2.93
N ASP A 261 -3.28 -1.90 3.11
CA ASP A 261 -3.41 -2.52 4.42
C ASP A 261 -2.07 -2.79 5.08
N TYR A 262 -2.11 -2.76 6.40
CA TYR A 262 -0.95 -2.97 7.25
C TYR A 262 -1.17 -4.20 8.12
N SER A 263 -0.18 -5.07 8.14
CA SER A 263 -0.07 -6.20 9.07
C SER A 263 -0.02 -5.71 10.53
N THR A 264 -0.20 -6.62 11.46
CA THR A 264 0.05 -6.36 12.89
C THR A 264 1.54 -6.13 13.20
N LEU A 265 2.44 -6.52 12.30
CA LEU A 265 3.88 -6.32 12.43
C LEU A 265 4.23 -4.88 12.02
N THR A 266 4.81 -4.11 12.94
CA THR A 266 5.18 -2.71 12.72
C THR A 266 6.66 -2.51 12.36
N ASP A 267 7.48 -3.48 12.68
CA ASP A 267 8.93 -3.55 12.46
C ASP A 267 9.29 -4.24 11.12
N TRP A 268 8.29 -4.67 10.37
CA TRP A 268 8.47 -5.28 9.05
C TRP A 268 8.80 -4.21 7.99
N PRO A 269 9.59 -4.56 6.95
CA PRO A 269 9.87 -3.64 5.83
C PRO A 269 8.61 -2.99 5.25
N GLY A 270 8.69 -1.71 4.86
CA GLY A 270 7.52 -0.92 4.42
C GLY A 270 6.56 -0.58 5.57
N GLY A 271 7.02 -0.60 6.85
CA GLY A 271 6.16 -0.35 8.01
C GLY A 271 5.07 -1.41 8.19
N GLY A 272 5.26 -2.61 7.64
CA GLY A 272 4.30 -3.70 7.71
C GLY A 272 3.20 -3.66 6.65
N VAL A 273 3.42 -2.98 5.54
CA VAL A 273 2.53 -3.02 4.36
C VAL A 273 2.34 -4.47 3.91
N VAL A 274 1.09 -4.86 3.69
CA VAL A 274 0.75 -6.16 3.11
C VAL A 274 0.93 -6.10 1.60
N GLY A 275 1.58 -7.11 1.04
CA GLY A 275 1.76 -7.25 -0.40
C GLY A 275 1.00 -8.43 -0.98
N ILE A 276 0.74 -8.36 -2.29
CA ILE A 276 0.40 -9.52 -3.12
C ILE A 276 1.63 -9.80 -3.98
N HIS A 277 2.08 -11.06 -4.04
CA HIS A 277 3.32 -11.39 -4.76
C HIS A 277 3.40 -12.88 -5.12
N GLY A 278 4.46 -13.27 -5.82
CA GLY A 278 4.77 -14.64 -6.18
C GLY A 278 4.93 -15.62 -4.99
N PRO A 279 5.27 -16.87 -5.25
CA PRO A 279 5.08 -17.98 -4.28
C PRO A 279 6.10 -18.00 -3.14
N TYR A 280 7.05 -17.08 -3.08
CA TYR A 280 8.11 -17.03 -2.06
C TYR A 280 8.93 -18.33 -1.98
N HIS A 281 9.27 -18.91 -3.15
CA HIS A 281 9.95 -20.21 -3.31
C HIS A 281 9.18 -21.42 -2.73
N GLN A 282 7.93 -21.25 -2.36
CA GLN A 282 7.11 -22.26 -1.70
C GLN A 282 5.77 -22.47 -2.41
N PRO A 283 5.74 -22.79 -3.72
CA PRO A 283 4.50 -22.96 -4.47
C PRO A 283 3.63 -24.11 -3.93
N GLN A 284 4.26 -25.11 -3.26
CA GLN A 284 3.57 -26.23 -2.61
C GLN A 284 2.70 -25.78 -1.42
N ASN A 285 2.95 -24.61 -0.85
CA ASN A 285 2.19 -24.04 0.26
C ASN A 285 1.00 -23.20 -0.22
N ILE A 286 0.67 -23.22 -1.52
CA ILE A 286 -0.50 -22.55 -2.08
C ILE A 286 -1.50 -23.59 -2.61
N PRO A 287 -2.71 -23.66 -2.01
CA PRO A 287 -3.26 -22.78 -0.97
C PRO A 287 -2.71 -23.06 0.43
N GLY A 288 -2.68 -22.02 1.31
CA GLY A 288 -2.18 -22.22 2.68
C GLY A 288 -2.26 -20.97 3.57
N ARG A 289 -1.90 -21.14 4.85
CA ARG A 289 -1.81 -20.07 5.86
C ARG A 289 -0.38 -20.03 6.41
N VAL A 290 0.51 -19.36 5.67
CA VAL A 290 1.95 -19.50 5.88
C VAL A 290 2.71 -18.17 5.89
N SER A 291 2.08 -17.06 5.49
CA SER A 291 2.76 -15.76 5.39
C SER A 291 2.69 -14.97 6.69
N HIS A 292 3.33 -13.80 6.69
CA HIS A 292 3.26 -12.81 7.77
C HIS A 292 2.20 -11.72 7.50
N GLY A 293 1.22 -12.04 6.64
CA GLY A 293 0.12 -11.15 6.25
C GLY A 293 -0.01 -11.04 4.74
N CYS A 294 1.07 -11.11 3.98
CA CYS A 294 1.07 -11.04 2.52
C CYS A 294 0.24 -12.15 1.88
N ILE A 295 -0.29 -11.87 0.69
CA ILE A 295 -1.06 -12.80 -0.13
C ILE A 295 -0.11 -13.34 -1.20
N ARG A 296 0.08 -14.67 -1.25
CA ARG A 296 0.97 -15.31 -2.21
C ARG A 296 0.19 -16.00 -3.30
N LEU A 297 0.64 -15.81 -4.53
CA LEU A 297 0.13 -16.46 -5.74
C LEU A 297 1.15 -17.41 -6.31
N ARG A 298 0.72 -18.41 -7.07
CA ARG A 298 1.62 -19.17 -7.93
C ARG A 298 2.16 -18.26 -9.02
N THR A 299 3.34 -18.55 -9.53
CA THR A 299 4.03 -17.72 -10.53
C THR A 299 3.15 -17.35 -11.73
N ALA A 300 2.41 -18.31 -12.28
CA ALA A 300 1.53 -18.06 -13.42
C ALA A 300 0.32 -17.16 -13.06
N ASP A 301 -0.23 -17.35 -11.85
CA ASP A 301 -1.35 -16.58 -11.33
C ASP A 301 -0.94 -15.13 -11.04
N ASP A 302 0.25 -14.94 -10.46
CA ASP A 302 0.84 -13.64 -10.21
C ASP A 302 1.11 -12.87 -11.51
N ALA A 303 1.69 -13.55 -12.50
CA ALA A 303 1.90 -12.98 -13.82
C ALA A 303 0.57 -12.67 -14.56
N TRP A 304 -0.49 -13.46 -14.33
CA TRP A 304 -1.83 -13.15 -14.84
C TRP A 304 -2.36 -11.87 -14.19
N LEU A 305 -2.29 -11.81 -12.85
CA LEU A 305 -2.77 -10.66 -12.09
C LEU A 305 -2.07 -9.37 -12.55
N ALA A 306 -0.77 -9.40 -12.75
CA ALA A 306 0.02 -8.24 -13.19
C ALA A 306 -0.43 -7.65 -14.54
N ARG A 307 -1.04 -8.44 -15.40
CA ARG A 307 -1.57 -7.97 -16.70
C ARG A 307 -2.97 -7.37 -16.62
N HIS A 308 -3.67 -7.57 -15.49
CA HIS A 308 -5.10 -7.24 -15.38
C HIS A 308 -5.43 -6.22 -14.30
N VAL A 309 -4.52 -5.95 -13.36
CA VAL A 309 -4.73 -4.96 -12.30
C VAL A 309 -3.89 -3.71 -12.54
N GLY A 310 -4.44 -2.56 -12.14
CA GLY A 310 -3.76 -1.27 -12.11
C GLY A 310 -3.75 -0.69 -10.70
N LEU A 311 -3.13 0.48 -10.57
CA LEU A 311 -3.25 1.30 -9.36
C LEU A 311 -4.72 1.62 -9.08
N GLY A 312 -5.07 1.81 -7.82
CA GLY A 312 -6.43 2.09 -7.40
C GLY A 312 -7.40 0.91 -7.55
N THR A 313 -6.93 -0.30 -7.96
CA THR A 313 -7.77 -1.50 -7.95
C THR A 313 -8.20 -1.83 -6.53
N PRO A 314 -9.51 -1.79 -6.20
CA PRO A 314 -10.00 -2.12 -4.87
C PRO A 314 -9.83 -3.60 -4.55
N ILE A 315 -9.51 -3.88 -3.29
CA ILE A 315 -9.34 -5.23 -2.74
C ILE A 315 -10.29 -5.37 -1.55
N ARG A 316 -11.13 -6.39 -1.57
CA ARG A 316 -11.94 -6.79 -0.43
C ARG A 316 -11.40 -8.09 0.15
N VAL A 317 -11.00 -8.07 1.43
CA VAL A 317 -10.54 -9.25 2.16
C VAL A 317 -11.61 -9.70 3.13
N LEU A 318 -12.08 -10.97 2.97
CA LEU A 318 -13.15 -11.61 3.73
C LEU A 318 -12.59 -12.62 4.74
#